data_827a43843a144fe56791a3d279e745aa
#
_entry.id   827a43843a144fe56791a3d279e745aa
#
_cell.length_a   1.000
_cell.length_b   1.000
_cell.length_c   1.000
_cell.angle_alpha   90.00
_cell.angle_beta   90.00
_cell.angle_gamma   90.00
#
_symmetry.space_group_name_H-M   'P 1'
#
loop_
_entity.id
_entity.type
_entity.pdbx_description
1 polymer ?
#
loop_
_entity_poly.entity_id
_entity_poly.type
_entity_poly.pdbx_seq_one_letter_code
_entity_poly.pdbx_strand_id
1 'polypeptide(L)'
;MRIGELAEQHGVTTKTVRFYEASGLLPAPARTPSGYRSYDDEDARRLAFIKTAQRLGLSLDEIKEILAFRDRGERPCRHVAGVLERQVQDLDRRIGEMRSLRDELQELQSRAAAQEAGGGPDGDYCGVIEHVHLGRLNG
;
A
#
# COMPACT_ATOMS: atom_id res chain seq x y z
N MET A 1 -6.13 -21.61 19.18
CA MET A 1 -5.41 -22.22 18.04
C MET A 1 -3.94 -21.82 18.08
N ARG A 2 -3.10 -22.58 17.41
CA ARG A 2 -1.67 -22.30 17.31
C ARG A 2 -1.38 -21.29 16.19
N ILE A 3 -0.20 -20.70 16.23
CA ILE A 3 0.22 -19.67 15.25
C ILE A 3 0.11 -20.17 13.81
N GLY A 4 0.47 -21.42 13.53
CA GLY A 4 0.38 -21.99 12.19
C GLY A 4 -1.05 -22.06 11.66
N GLU A 5 -2.00 -22.43 12.51
CA GLU A 5 -3.40 -22.45 12.15
C GLU A 5 -3.95 -21.06 11.90
N LEU A 6 -3.61 -20.11 12.75
CA LEU A 6 -4.01 -18.71 12.59
C LEU A 6 -3.47 -18.14 11.28
N ALA A 7 -2.20 -18.34 11.00
CA ALA A 7 -1.55 -17.88 9.77
C ALA A 7 -2.19 -18.48 8.53
N GLU A 8 -2.43 -19.78 8.54
CA GLU A 8 -3.05 -20.49 7.42
C GLU A 8 -4.46 -19.99 7.14
N GLN A 9 -5.27 -19.80 8.16
CA GLN A 9 -6.65 -19.30 8.00
C GLN A 9 -6.69 -17.92 7.35
N HIS A 10 -5.68 -17.11 7.56
CA HIS A 10 -5.65 -15.72 7.06
C HIS A 10 -4.70 -15.53 5.87
N GLY A 11 -4.12 -16.61 5.34
CA GLY A 11 -3.26 -16.55 4.18
C GLY A 11 -1.99 -15.73 4.41
N VAL A 12 -1.46 -15.75 5.62
CA VAL A 12 -0.21 -15.09 5.99
C VAL A 12 0.79 -16.12 6.53
N THR A 13 2.04 -15.71 6.69
CA THR A 13 3.07 -16.56 7.28
C THR A 13 3.10 -16.39 8.80
N THR A 14 3.64 -17.38 9.51
CA THR A 14 3.87 -17.26 10.95
C THR A 14 4.81 -16.10 11.27
N LYS A 15 5.76 -15.82 10.39
CA LYS A 15 6.65 -14.67 10.51
C LYS A 15 5.89 -13.35 10.50
N THR A 16 4.87 -13.22 9.65
CA THR A 16 4.01 -12.05 9.58
C THR A 16 3.22 -11.86 10.86
N VAL A 17 2.66 -12.94 11.41
CA VAL A 17 1.94 -12.89 12.69
C VAL A 17 2.86 -12.40 13.82
N ARG A 18 4.07 -12.93 13.89
CA ARG A 18 5.07 -12.50 14.89
C ARG A 18 5.48 -11.04 14.70
N PHE A 19 5.56 -10.60 13.45
CA PHE A 19 5.84 -9.19 13.15
C PHE A 19 4.76 -8.28 13.70
N TYR A 20 3.49 -8.64 13.53
CA TYR A 20 2.38 -7.85 14.07
C TYR A 20 2.39 -7.82 15.60
N GLU A 21 2.76 -8.92 16.25
CA GLU A 21 2.92 -8.96 17.70
C GLU A 21 4.05 -8.01 18.14
N ALA A 22 5.19 -8.10 17.49
CA ALA A 22 6.34 -7.25 17.81
C ALA A 22 6.07 -5.78 17.56
N SER A 23 5.23 -5.46 16.57
CA SER A 23 4.85 -4.09 16.22
C SER A 23 3.74 -3.52 17.13
N GLY A 24 3.17 -4.34 17.99
CA GLY A 24 2.07 -3.91 18.86
C GLY A 24 0.70 -3.90 18.22
N LEU A 25 0.56 -4.45 17.01
CA LEU A 25 -0.73 -4.56 16.32
C LEU A 25 -1.56 -5.71 16.87
N LEU A 26 -0.92 -6.82 17.21
CA LEU A 26 -1.54 -7.94 17.91
C LEU A 26 -1.05 -7.97 19.35
N PRO A 27 -1.93 -8.27 20.32
CA PRO A 27 -1.49 -8.43 21.70
C PRO A 27 -0.62 -9.68 21.83
N ALA A 28 0.20 -9.72 22.86
CA ALA A 28 0.95 -10.92 23.18
C ALA A 28 -0.02 -12.07 23.41
N PRO A 29 0.17 -13.23 22.76
CA PRO A 29 -0.77 -14.34 22.89
C PRO A 29 -0.70 -14.97 24.28
N ALA A 30 -1.83 -15.51 24.73
CA ALA A 30 -1.86 -16.35 25.89
C ALA A 30 -1.00 -17.60 25.61
N ARG A 31 -0.45 -18.20 26.66
CA ARG A 31 0.30 -19.44 26.53
C ARG A 31 -0.45 -20.58 27.17
N THR A 32 -0.35 -21.75 26.56
CA THR A 32 -0.88 -22.99 27.16
C THR A 32 -0.02 -23.37 28.37
N PRO A 33 -0.50 -24.26 29.23
CA PRO A 33 0.32 -24.79 30.35
C PRO A 33 1.65 -25.39 29.86
N SER A 34 1.69 -25.87 28.61
CA SER A 34 2.91 -26.42 27.99
C SER A 34 3.85 -25.35 27.46
N GLY A 35 3.51 -24.07 27.58
CA GLY A 35 4.35 -22.95 27.11
C GLY A 35 4.14 -22.56 25.66
N TYR A 36 3.22 -23.17 24.94
CA TYR A 36 2.91 -22.82 23.54
C TYR A 36 2.02 -21.61 23.47
N ARG A 37 2.20 -20.79 22.40
CA ARG A 37 1.34 -19.66 22.11
C ARG A 37 -0.07 -20.15 21.72
N SER A 38 -1.09 -19.51 22.27
CA SER A 38 -2.50 -19.83 21.97
C SER A 38 -3.22 -18.57 21.53
N TYR A 39 -3.91 -18.66 20.40
CA TYR A 39 -4.67 -17.58 19.79
C TYR A 39 -6.16 -17.90 19.84
N ASP A 40 -6.97 -16.91 20.16
CA ASP A 40 -8.42 -17.03 20.23
C ASP A 40 -9.12 -16.39 19.03
N ASP A 41 -10.46 -16.43 19.03
CA ASP A 41 -11.26 -15.84 17.94
C ASP A 41 -11.09 -14.33 17.85
N GLU A 42 -10.84 -13.66 18.95
CA GLU A 42 -10.59 -12.23 18.98
C GLU A 42 -9.27 -11.88 18.25
N ASP A 43 -8.24 -12.68 18.49
CA ASP A 43 -6.97 -12.54 17.78
C ASP A 43 -7.17 -12.73 16.27
N ALA A 44 -7.99 -13.72 15.90
CA ALA A 44 -8.32 -13.98 14.49
C ALA A 44 -9.05 -12.80 13.85
N ARG A 45 -10.03 -12.22 14.55
CA ARG A 45 -10.76 -11.04 14.05
C ARG A 45 -9.86 -9.83 13.90
N ARG A 46 -8.97 -9.63 14.88
CA ARG A 46 -8.01 -8.53 14.85
C ARG A 46 -7.05 -8.66 13.66
N LEU A 47 -6.55 -9.87 13.42
CA LEU A 47 -5.68 -10.15 12.28
C LEU A 47 -6.40 -9.92 10.94
N ALA A 48 -7.65 -10.37 10.83
CA ALA A 48 -8.46 -10.14 9.65
C ALA A 48 -8.64 -8.64 9.37
N PHE A 49 -8.88 -7.85 10.41
CA PHE A 49 -9.00 -6.41 10.31
C PHE A 49 -7.68 -5.77 9.80
N ILE A 50 -6.55 -6.16 10.38
CA ILE A 50 -5.23 -5.65 9.98
C ILE A 50 -4.99 -5.92 8.49
N LYS A 51 -5.25 -7.14 8.04
CA LYS A 51 -5.08 -7.51 6.64
C LYS A 51 -5.96 -6.68 5.70
N THR A 52 -7.23 -6.52 6.06
CA THR A 52 -8.16 -5.72 5.26
C THR A 52 -7.70 -4.28 5.17
N ALA A 53 -7.30 -3.68 6.28
CA ALA A 53 -6.83 -2.31 6.33
C ALA A 53 -5.58 -2.11 5.47
N GLN A 54 -4.62 -3.04 5.53
CA GLN A 54 -3.43 -2.98 4.69
C GLN A 54 -3.76 -3.09 3.20
N ARG A 55 -4.69 -3.97 2.85
CA ARG A 55 -5.16 -4.09 1.47
C ARG A 55 -5.76 -2.79 0.95
N LEU A 56 -6.43 -2.03 1.82
CA LEU A 56 -7.00 -0.74 1.48
C LEU A 56 -5.97 0.40 1.47
N GLY A 57 -4.72 0.11 1.77
CA GLY A 57 -3.64 1.09 1.69
C GLY A 57 -3.36 1.84 2.97
N LEU A 58 -3.96 1.45 4.10
CA LEU A 58 -3.65 2.08 5.39
C LEU A 58 -2.24 1.68 5.82
N SER A 59 -1.52 2.64 6.42
CA SER A 59 -0.21 2.36 7.00
C SER A 59 -0.36 1.60 8.31
N LEU A 60 0.72 0.95 8.75
CA LEU A 60 0.72 0.26 10.04
C LEU A 60 0.44 1.22 11.19
N ASP A 61 0.95 2.46 11.13
CA ASP A 61 0.68 3.47 12.14
C ASP A 61 -0.79 3.87 12.19
N GLU A 62 -1.42 4.04 11.03
CA GLU A 62 -2.86 4.32 10.93
C GLU A 62 -3.70 3.19 11.50
N ILE A 63 -3.36 1.95 11.18
CA ILE A 63 -4.02 0.77 11.70
C ILE A 63 -3.89 0.71 13.23
N LYS A 64 -2.68 0.98 13.73
CA LYS A 64 -2.39 0.99 15.16
C LYS A 64 -3.22 2.02 15.91
N GLU A 65 -3.38 3.20 15.34
CA GLU A 65 -4.22 4.26 15.93
C GLU A 65 -5.69 3.82 15.99
N ILE A 66 -6.21 3.22 14.94
CA ILE A 66 -7.59 2.72 14.91
C ILE A 66 -7.80 1.65 15.99
N LEU A 67 -6.85 0.71 16.08
CA LEU A 67 -6.92 -0.35 17.09
C LEU A 67 -6.82 0.21 18.51
N ALA A 68 -6.07 1.30 18.71
CA ALA A 68 -5.98 1.95 20.00
C ALA A 68 -7.33 2.53 20.45
N PHE A 69 -8.12 3.11 19.55
CA PHE A 69 -9.50 3.55 19.86
C PHE A 69 -10.35 2.39 20.33
N ARG A 70 -10.31 1.29 19.58
CA ARG A 70 -11.06 0.08 19.92
C ARG A 70 -10.65 -0.48 21.29
N ASP A 71 -9.36 -0.52 21.57
CA ASP A 71 -8.82 -1.07 22.83
C ASP A 71 -9.26 -0.24 24.04
N ARG A 72 -9.54 1.05 23.84
CA ARG A 72 -10.11 1.92 24.89
C ARG A 72 -11.63 1.86 24.98
N GLY A 73 -12.28 1.03 24.15
CA GLY A 73 -13.73 0.94 24.10
C GLY A 73 -14.39 2.11 23.37
N GLU A 74 -13.64 2.90 22.63
CA GLU A 74 -14.13 4.01 21.84
C GLU A 74 -14.39 3.59 20.39
N ARG A 75 -15.40 4.21 19.78
CA ARG A 75 -15.68 3.96 18.36
C ARG A 75 -14.77 4.82 17.50
N PRO A 76 -13.98 4.21 16.58
CA PRO A 76 -13.04 4.97 15.75
C PRO A 76 -13.65 5.60 14.50
N CYS A 77 -14.97 5.64 14.35
CA CYS A 77 -15.65 6.00 13.09
C CYS A 77 -15.22 7.36 12.53
N ARG A 78 -15.09 8.39 13.37
CA ARG A 78 -14.64 9.71 12.93
C ARG A 78 -13.20 9.70 12.48
N HIS A 79 -12.34 9.03 13.23
CA HIS A 79 -10.94 8.88 12.89
C HIS A 79 -10.76 8.11 11.58
N VAL A 80 -11.50 7.00 11.43
CA VAL A 80 -11.48 6.18 10.21
C VAL A 80 -11.95 6.98 9.01
N ALA A 81 -13.01 7.77 9.15
CA ALA A 81 -13.50 8.62 8.06
C ALA A 81 -12.41 9.58 7.56
N GLY A 82 -11.65 10.18 8.48
CA GLY A 82 -10.52 11.05 8.12
C GLY A 82 -9.40 10.31 7.40
N VAL A 83 -9.07 9.11 7.86
CA VAL A 83 -8.06 8.27 7.21
C VAL A 83 -8.49 7.91 5.79
N LEU A 84 -9.74 7.50 5.61
CA LEU A 84 -10.28 7.14 4.29
C LEU A 84 -10.30 8.35 3.35
N GLU A 85 -10.65 9.53 3.86
CA GLU A 85 -10.62 10.75 3.06
C GLU A 85 -9.20 11.04 2.54
N ARG A 86 -8.20 10.92 3.40
CA ARG A 86 -6.80 11.10 3.00
C ARG A 86 -6.37 10.08 1.96
N GLN A 87 -6.82 8.83 2.09
CA GLN A 87 -6.53 7.78 1.10
C GLN A 87 -7.13 8.10 -0.25
N VAL A 88 -8.38 8.57 -0.27
CA VAL A 88 -9.05 8.98 -1.53
C VAL A 88 -8.30 10.13 -2.18
N GLN A 89 -7.93 11.16 -1.42
CA GLN A 89 -7.17 12.30 -1.93
C GLN A 89 -5.81 11.89 -2.49
N ASP A 90 -5.12 10.98 -1.82
CA ASP A 90 -3.84 10.46 -2.28
C ASP A 90 -3.98 9.69 -3.59
N LEU A 91 -5.02 8.87 -3.72
CA LEU A 91 -5.31 8.14 -4.95
C LEU A 91 -5.66 9.10 -6.09
N ASP A 92 -6.45 10.12 -5.84
CA ASP A 92 -6.80 11.12 -6.86
C ASP A 92 -5.55 11.83 -7.37
N ARG A 93 -4.62 12.16 -6.48
CA ARG A 93 -3.34 12.75 -6.85
C ARG A 93 -2.52 11.78 -7.72
N ARG A 94 -2.43 10.52 -7.33
CA ARG A 94 -1.69 9.51 -8.10
C ARG A 94 -2.32 9.27 -9.47
N ILE A 95 -3.64 9.27 -9.55
CA ILE A 95 -4.36 9.16 -10.83
C ILE A 95 -3.99 10.34 -11.73
N GLY A 96 -3.98 11.56 -11.18
CA GLY A 96 -3.58 12.75 -11.94
C GLY A 96 -2.15 12.67 -12.45
N GLU A 97 -1.22 12.24 -11.61
CA GLU A 97 0.17 12.04 -11.99
C GLU A 97 0.31 10.99 -13.10
N MET A 98 -0.42 9.89 -12.97
CA MET A 98 -0.42 8.82 -13.97
C MET A 98 -0.98 9.29 -15.31
N ARG A 99 -2.05 10.09 -15.30
CA ARG A 99 -2.62 10.67 -16.51
C ARG A 99 -1.64 11.61 -17.20
N SER A 100 -0.95 12.44 -16.43
CA SER A 100 0.07 13.35 -16.95
C SER A 100 1.22 12.57 -17.61
N LEU A 101 1.67 11.51 -16.97
CA LEU A 101 2.71 10.64 -17.52
C LEU A 101 2.23 9.96 -18.80
N ARG A 102 1.00 9.45 -18.82
CA ARG A 102 0.42 8.84 -20.01
C ARG A 102 0.38 9.84 -21.17
N ASP A 103 -0.07 11.05 -20.91
CA ASP A 103 -0.16 12.09 -21.95
C ASP A 103 1.23 12.43 -22.50
N GLU A 104 2.22 12.52 -21.63
CA GLU A 104 3.61 12.73 -22.04
C GLU A 104 4.12 11.58 -22.92
N LEU A 105 3.86 10.34 -22.52
CA LEU A 105 4.26 9.16 -23.29
C LEU A 105 3.55 9.10 -24.64
N GLN A 106 2.27 9.44 -24.70
CA GLN A 106 1.52 9.48 -25.96
C GLN A 106 2.09 10.52 -26.93
N GLU A 107 2.48 11.68 -26.40
CA GLU A 107 3.11 12.70 -27.22
C GLU A 107 4.46 12.22 -27.77
N LEU A 108 5.26 11.58 -26.91
CA LEU A 108 6.54 11.00 -27.34
C LEU A 108 6.35 9.89 -28.37
N GLN A 109 5.31 9.08 -28.20
CA GLN A 109 4.96 8.03 -29.15
C GLN A 109 4.65 8.65 -30.54
N SER A 110 3.89 9.74 -30.57
CA SER A 110 3.56 10.44 -31.79
C SER A 110 4.82 11.03 -32.48
N ARG A 111 5.73 11.57 -31.68
CA ARG A 111 7.03 12.10 -32.19
C ARG A 111 7.91 10.98 -32.75
N ALA A 112 7.96 9.84 -32.03
CA ALA A 112 8.74 8.69 -32.49
C ALA A 112 8.24 8.17 -33.85
N ALA A 113 6.92 8.08 -34.01
CA ALA A 113 6.33 7.68 -35.27
C ALA A 113 6.65 8.69 -36.40
N ALA A 114 6.61 9.98 -36.12
CA ALA A 114 6.96 11.01 -37.07
C ALA A 114 8.44 10.97 -37.47
N GLN A 115 9.34 10.75 -36.50
CA GLN A 115 10.78 10.63 -36.79
C GLN A 115 11.10 9.38 -37.61
N GLU A 116 10.47 8.27 -37.31
CA GLU A 116 10.63 7.03 -38.08
C GLU A 116 10.18 7.22 -39.52
N ALA A 117 9.04 7.89 -39.71
CA ALA A 117 8.54 8.20 -41.05
C ALA A 117 9.41 9.22 -41.80
N GLY A 118 10.04 10.15 -41.06
CA GLY A 118 10.87 11.21 -41.63
C GLY A 118 12.30 10.80 -41.99
N GLY A 119 12.78 9.67 -41.48
CA GLY A 119 14.11 9.15 -41.79
C GLY A 119 15.29 10.02 -41.36
N GLY A 120 15.14 10.86 -40.35
CA GLY A 120 16.21 11.70 -39.82
C GLY A 120 17.25 10.92 -39.03
N PRO A 121 18.51 11.42 -38.95
CA PRO A 121 19.52 10.78 -38.11
C PRO A 121 19.20 10.98 -36.63
N ASP A 122 19.23 9.89 -35.89
CA ASP A 122 19.15 9.94 -34.44
C ASP A 122 20.55 10.11 -33.86
N GLY A 123 20.65 10.70 -32.67
CA GLY A 123 21.86 10.69 -31.88
C GLY A 123 22.17 9.31 -31.33
N ASP A 124 23.14 9.22 -30.40
CA ASP A 124 23.54 7.97 -29.76
C ASP A 124 22.38 7.32 -28.99
N TYR A 125 21.44 8.15 -28.54
CA TYR A 125 20.19 7.73 -27.88
C TYR A 125 19.02 8.18 -28.75
N CYS A 126 17.81 7.69 -28.45
CA CYS A 126 16.61 8.11 -29.16
C CYS A 126 16.38 9.62 -28.95
N GLY A 127 16.36 10.40 -30.01
CA GLY A 127 16.19 11.85 -29.95
C GLY A 127 14.89 12.29 -29.30
N VAL A 128 13.83 11.48 -29.42
CA VAL A 128 12.54 11.75 -28.77
C VAL A 128 12.71 11.81 -27.26
N ILE A 129 13.42 10.86 -26.68
CA ILE A 129 13.66 10.79 -25.24
C ILE A 129 14.67 11.81 -24.77
N GLU A 130 15.74 12.03 -25.55
CA GLU A 130 16.79 13.00 -25.21
C GLU A 130 16.24 14.41 -25.01
N HIS A 131 15.22 14.81 -25.77
CA HIS A 131 14.65 16.15 -25.74
C HIS A 131 13.56 16.36 -24.67
N VAL A 132 13.11 15.34 -23.99
CA VAL A 132 12.09 15.44 -22.93
C VAL A 132 12.53 16.38 -21.81
N HIS A 133 13.78 16.27 -21.37
CA HIS A 133 14.34 17.08 -20.30
C HIS A 133 14.27 18.59 -20.62
N LEU A 134 14.59 18.98 -21.87
CA LEU A 134 14.52 20.37 -22.29
C LEU A 134 13.10 20.90 -22.31
N GLY A 135 12.14 20.08 -22.74
CA GLY A 135 10.73 20.45 -22.72
C GLY A 135 10.19 20.73 -21.34
N ARG A 136 10.64 19.99 -20.33
CA ARG A 136 10.24 20.18 -18.93
C ARG A 136 10.82 21.44 -18.32
N LEU A 137 12.04 21.81 -18.67
CA LEU A 137 12.70 23.01 -18.15
C LEU A 137 12.03 24.29 -18.64
N ASN A 138 11.36 24.25 -19.77
CA ASN A 138 10.71 25.38 -20.40
C ASN A 138 9.22 25.49 -20.07
N GLY A 139 8.68 24.52 -19.32
CA GLY A 139 7.27 24.46 -19.00
C GLY A 139 6.89 24.99 -17.62
#